data_84af351378a0bbdb977aee0db81d7959
#
_entry.id   84af351378a0bbdb977aee0db81d7959
#
_cell.length_a   1.000
_cell.length_b   1.000
_cell.length_c   1.000
_cell.angle_alpha   90.00
_cell.angle_beta   90.00
_cell.angle_gamma   90.00
#
_symmetry.space_group_name_H-M   'P 1'
#
loop_
_entity.id
_entity.type
_entity.pdbx_description
1 polymer ?
#
loop_
_entity_poly.entity_id
_entity_poly.type
_entity_poly.pdbx_seq_one_letter_code
_entity_poly.pdbx_strand_id
1 'polypeptide(L)'
;VKKTIAPQSTETFTFYITWNFPNRKAWSSTVVGNYYSNQYTDAWNAAETIIPKIPELEKKTLSFVNALLNTSYPDVVKEAALFNLATLRSQTVFRLPSGHMMGWEGVMDRFGSCAGSCTHVWNYETATPYLFGELAKTMRDVEFNYATKENGLMNFRASLPLSEADKGNSAAADGQMGCVMKIYREWQLSGDNDFLKNNWKQIKKVLSYAWIEKGWD
;
A
#
# COMPACT_ATOMS: atom_id res chain seq x y z
N VAL A 1 -18.76 8.31 31.75
CA VAL A 1 -17.80 9.19 32.43
C VAL A 1 -18.58 10.41 32.97
N LYS A 2 -18.36 10.77 34.24
CA LYS A 2 -18.94 11.97 34.86
C LYS A 2 -17.80 12.78 35.46
N LYS A 3 -17.75 14.07 35.15
CA LYS A 3 -16.77 15.00 35.72
C LYS A 3 -17.48 16.28 36.14
N THR A 4 -17.13 16.82 37.29
CA THR A 4 -17.63 18.12 37.76
C THR A 4 -16.68 19.20 37.27
N ILE A 5 -17.20 20.18 36.55
CA ILE A 5 -16.43 21.34 36.07
C ILE A 5 -16.64 22.50 37.01
N ALA A 6 -15.55 23.03 37.55
CA ALA A 6 -15.61 24.19 38.42
C ALA A 6 -16.03 25.45 37.65
N PRO A 7 -16.65 26.46 38.30
CA PRO A 7 -16.97 27.73 37.65
C PRO A 7 -15.73 28.36 37.01
N GLN A 8 -15.88 28.89 35.77
CA GLN A 8 -14.83 29.56 35.01
C GLN A 8 -13.62 28.65 34.65
N SER A 9 -13.79 27.30 34.69
CA SER A 9 -12.77 26.35 34.26
C SER A 9 -13.18 25.61 33.00
N THR A 10 -12.19 25.08 32.28
CA THR A 10 -12.37 24.23 31.10
C THR A 10 -11.84 22.84 31.40
N GLU A 11 -12.58 21.82 30.99
CA GLU A 11 -12.17 20.44 31.12
C GLU A 11 -12.17 19.79 29.73
N THR A 12 -11.13 18.97 29.47
CA THR A 12 -11.01 18.22 28.24
C THR A 12 -11.37 16.75 28.48
N PHE A 13 -12.19 16.21 27.58
CA PHE A 13 -12.52 14.79 27.54
C PHE A 13 -11.93 14.19 26.29
N THR A 14 -11.05 13.21 26.44
CA THR A 14 -10.47 12.46 25.33
C THR A 14 -11.22 11.16 25.15
N PHE A 15 -11.66 10.89 23.92
CA PHE A 15 -12.29 9.66 23.53
C PHE A 15 -11.40 8.97 22.49
N TYR A 16 -11.20 7.66 22.64
CA TYR A 16 -10.51 6.83 21.67
C TYR A 16 -11.52 5.97 20.93
N ILE A 17 -11.44 5.96 19.61
CA ILE A 17 -12.25 5.10 18.75
C ILE A 17 -11.34 4.04 18.16
N THR A 18 -11.65 2.79 18.41
CA THR A 18 -10.93 1.64 17.87
C THR A 18 -11.88 0.73 17.09
N TRP A 19 -11.33 0.02 16.12
CA TRP A 19 -12.10 -0.91 15.30
C TRP A 19 -11.25 -2.14 14.93
N ASN A 20 -11.94 -3.22 14.60
CA ASN A 20 -11.34 -4.41 14.02
C ASN A 20 -12.30 -4.99 12.97
N PHE A 21 -11.91 -5.01 11.71
CA PHE A 21 -12.69 -5.52 10.58
C PHE A 21 -11.95 -6.68 9.89
N PRO A 22 -12.02 -7.90 10.42
CA PRO A 22 -11.28 -9.04 9.86
C PRO A 22 -11.88 -9.56 8.54
N ASN A 23 -13.15 -9.27 8.26
CA ASN A 23 -13.90 -9.88 7.17
C ASN A 23 -13.88 -9.07 5.87
N ARG A 24 -12.75 -8.46 5.52
CA ARG A 24 -12.60 -7.75 4.25
C ARG A 24 -12.65 -8.72 3.08
N LYS A 25 -13.42 -8.38 2.07
CA LYS A 25 -13.49 -9.08 0.78
C LYS A 25 -12.76 -8.33 -0.33
N ALA A 26 -12.68 -7.00 -0.26
CA ALA A 26 -12.20 -6.13 -1.33
C ALA A 26 -12.91 -6.47 -2.65
N TRP A 27 -12.17 -6.76 -3.72
CA TRP A 27 -12.70 -7.25 -5.00
C TRP A 27 -12.69 -8.78 -5.13
N SER A 28 -12.59 -9.49 -4.01
CA SER A 28 -12.63 -10.95 -3.96
C SER A 28 -14.05 -11.46 -3.67
N SER A 29 -14.37 -12.64 -4.16
CA SER A 29 -15.57 -13.38 -3.74
C SER A 29 -15.44 -13.96 -2.34
N THR A 30 -14.22 -14.09 -1.81
CA THR A 30 -13.89 -14.66 -0.51
C THR A 30 -13.41 -13.61 0.47
N VAL A 31 -13.39 -13.94 1.76
CA VAL A 31 -12.78 -13.08 2.78
C VAL A 31 -11.26 -13.16 2.64
N VAL A 32 -10.63 -12.02 2.36
CA VAL A 32 -9.17 -11.88 2.25
C VAL A 32 -8.54 -11.29 3.52
N GLY A 33 -9.33 -10.66 4.38
CA GLY A 33 -8.88 -10.14 5.67
C GLY A 33 -8.09 -8.83 5.61
N ASN A 34 -7.50 -8.48 6.74
CA ASN A 34 -6.64 -7.32 6.92
C ASN A 34 -5.41 -7.69 7.77
N TYR A 35 -4.27 -7.09 7.48
CA TYR A 35 -3.02 -7.33 8.20
C TYR A 35 -3.12 -7.03 9.70
N TYR A 36 -3.77 -5.92 10.08
CA TYR A 36 -3.89 -5.55 11.48
C TYR A 36 -4.74 -6.53 12.30
N SER A 37 -5.64 -7.28 11.65
CA SER A 37 -6.45 -8.30 12.31
C SER A 37 -5.63 -9.53 12.75
N ASN A 38 -4.38 -9.68 12.26
CA ASN A 38 -3.45 -10.67 12.78
C ASN A 38 -2.73 -10.20 14.05
N GLN A 39 -2.79 -8.90 14.35
CA GLN A 39 -2.08 -8.28 15.48
C GLN A 39 -3.00 -8.04 16.66
N TYR A 40 -4.31 -7.89 16.41
CA TYR A 40 -5.32 -7.61 17.42
C TYR A 40 -6.50 -8.55 17.26
N THR A 41 -6.91 -9.17 18.34
CA THR A 41 -8.03 -10.11 18.34
C THR A 41 -9.37 -9.42 18.12
N ASP A 42 -9.50 -8.20 18.62
CA ASP A 42 -10.70 -7.38 18.52
C ASP A 42 -10.38 -5.88 18.71
N ALA A 43 -11.41 -5.05 18.66
CA ALA A 43 -11.26 -3.60 18.82
C ALA A 43 -10.83 -3.21 20.25
N TRP A 44 -11.20 -3.97 21.27
CA TRP A 44 -10.78 -3.70 22.64
C TRP A 44 -9.29 -4.01 22.84
N ASN A 45 -8.83 -5.14 22.38
CA ASN A 45 -7.42 -5.52 22.40
C ASN A 45 -6.54 -4.52 21.62
N ALA A 46 -7.06 -4.00 20.50
CA ALA A 46 -6.40 -2.90 19.77
C ALA A 46 -6.29 -1.63 20.66
N ALA A 47 -7.36 -1.28 21.38
CA ALA A 47 -7.35 -0.15 22.31
C ALA A 47 -6.30 -0.32 23.41
N GLU A 48 -6.32 -1.43 24.12
CA GLU A 48 -5.37 -1.75 25.19
C GLU A 48 -3.91 -1.70 24.72
N THR A 49 -3.66 -2.15 23.51
CA THR A 49 -2.31 -2.22 22.94
C THR A 49 -1.81 -0.87 22.43
N ILE A 50 -2.68 -0.06 21.83
CA ILE A 50 -2.27 1.15 21.09
C ILE A 50 -2.40 2.41 21.93
N ILE A 51 -3.43 2.54 22.78
CA ILE A 51 -3.63 3.78 23.56
C ILE A 51 -2.39 4.18 24.36
N PRO A 52 -1.68 3.26 25.05
CA PRO A 52 -0.45 3.61 25.77
C PRO A 52 0.68 4.13 24.87
N LYS A 53 0.66 3.78 23.58
CA LYS A 53 1.70 4.17 22.61
C LYS A 53 1.38 5.46 21.86
N ILE A 54 0.16 6.00 21.99
CA ILE A 54 -0.28 7.20 21.28
C ILE A 54 0.68 8.38 21.46
N PRO A 55 1.18 8.72 22.67
CA PRO A 55 2.10 9.84 22.80
C PRO A 55 3.40 9.69 22.00
N GLU A 56 3.94 8.46 21.91
CA GLU A 56 5.13 8.19 21.11
C GLU A 56 4.84 8.27 19.62
N LEU A 57 3.71 7.71 19.16
CA LEU A 57 3.28 7.74 17.77
C LEU A 57 2.98 9.17 17.31
N GLU A 58 2.34 9.96 18.12
CA GLU A 58 2.09 11.38 17.88
C GLU A 58 3.42 12.14 17.76
N LYS A 59 4.36 11.95 18.69
CA LYS A 59 5.70 12.56 18.63
C LYS A 59 6.42 12.22 17.32
N LYS A 60 6.39 10.96 16.90
CA LYS A 60 7.02 10.53 15.63
C LYS A 60 6.36 11.20 14.42
N THR A 61 5.03 11.25 14.39
CA THR A 61 4.27 11.90 13.32
C THR A 61 4.58 13.40 13.23
N LEU A 62 4.53 14.10 14.36
CA LEU A 62 4.86 15.52 14.42
C LEU A 62 6.32 15.79 14.04
N SER A 63 7.26 14.94 14.47
CA SER A 63 8.66 15.08 14.09
C SER A 63 8.86 14.96 12.58
N PHE A 64 8.19 14.01 11.91
CA PHE A 64 8.24 13.86 10.47
C PHE A 64 7.64 15.09 9.75
N VAL A 65 6.44 15.50 10.14
CA VAL A 65 5.77 16.67 9.54
C VAL A 65 6.60 17.94 9.72
N ASN A 66 7.10 18.18 10.93
CA ASN A 66 7.93 19.35 11.21
C ASN A 66 9.26 19.33 10.44
N ALA A 67 9.88 18.16 10.29
CA ALA A 67 11.09 18.03 9.49
C ALA A 67 10.85 18.45 8.04
N LEU A 68 9.73 18.03 7.44
CA LEU A 68 9.38 18.43 6.08
C LEU A 68 9.02 19.92 5.99
N LEU A 69 8.21 20.45 6.91
CA LEU A 69 7.78 21.85 6.91
C LEU A 69 8.96 22.81 7.09
N ASN A 70 9.97 22.42 7.85
CA ASN A 70 11.17 23.24 8.11
C ASN A 70 12.26 23.10 7.03
N THR A 71 12.03 22.40 5.93
CA THR A 71 12.96 22.38 4.80
C THR A 71 12.96 23.72 4.06
N SER A 72 14.01 23.97 3.29
CA SER A 72 14.12 25.16 2.44
C SER A 72 13.34 25.07 1.12
N TYR A 73 12.60 23.98 0.89
CA TYR A 73 11.77 23.84 -0.31
C TYR A 73 10.63 24.88 -0.32
N PRO A 74 10.20 25.34 -1.51
CA PRO A 74 9.00 26.17 -1.64
C PRO A 74 7.76 25.50 -1.02
N ASP A 75 6.85 26.29 -0.47
CA ASP A 75 5.67 25.74 0.23
C ASP A 75 4.79 24.89 -0.66
N VAL A 76 4.65 25.23 -1.96
CA VAL A 76 3.93 24.43 -2.95
C VAL A 76 4.49 23.00 -3.09
N VAL A 77 5.82 22.85 -2.96
CA VAL A 77 6.46 21.53 -3.01
C VAL A 77 6.18 20.72 -1.74
N LYS A 78 6.25 21.39 -0.58
CA LYS A 78 5.92 20.77 0.71
C LYS A 78 4.46 20.30 0.74
N GLU A 79 3.55 21.16 0.28
CA GLU A 79 2.11 20.87 0.18
C GLU A 79 1.83 19.67 -0.74
N ALA A 80 2.39 19.68 -1.96
CA ALA A 80 2.25 18.58 -2.91
C ALA A 80 2.78 17.25 -2.34
N ALA A 81 3.92 17.27 -1.65
CA ALA A 81 4.50 16.08 -1.03
C ALA A 81 3.61 15.52 0.09
N LEU A 82 3.07 16.38 0.97
CA LEU A 82 2.21 15.95 2.07
C LEU A 82 0.86 15.41 1.57
N PHE A 83 0.27 16.02 0.55
CA PHE A 83 -1.02 15.56 0.00
C PHE A 83 -0.91 14.19 -0.67
N ASN A 84 0.20 13.88 -1.32
CA ASN A 84 0.41 12.54 -1.89
C ASN A 84 0.37 11.42 -0.84
N LEU A 85 0.71 11.72 0.41
CA LEU A 85 0.61 10.74 1.50
C LEU A 85 -0.84 10.41 1.90
N ALA A 86 -1.81 11.25 1.55
CA ALA A 86 -3.21 11.03 1.89
C ALA A 86 -3.75 9.72 1.30
N THR A 87 -3.29 9.33 0.10
CA THR A 87 -3.67 8.06 -0.55
C THR A 87 -3.37 6.85 0.33
N LEU A 88 -2.21 6.84 1.00
CA LEU A 88 -1.79 5.73 1.88
C LEU A 88 -2.66 5.59 3.14
N ARG A 89 -3.41 6.62 3.49
CA ARG A 89 -4.33 6.65 4.64
C ARG A 89 -5.80 6.56 4.25
N SER A 90 -6.09 6.43 2.98
CA SER A 90 -7.45 6.30 2.47
C SER A 90 -7.88 4.82 2.39
N GLN A 91 -9.14 4.60 2.04
CA GLN A 91 -9.64 3.26 1.74
C GLN A 91 -9.10 2.69 0.42
N THR A 92 -8.38 3.50 -0.35
CA THR A 92 -7.78 3.11 -1.63
C THR A 92 -6.69 2.05 -1.45
N VAL A 93 -6.02 2.03 -0.30
CA VAL A 93 -4.97 1.06 0.00
C VAL A 93 -5.30 0.21 1.22
N PHE A 94 -4.78 -1.01 1.24
CA PHE A 94 -4.89 -1.92 2.38
C PHE A 94 -3.78 -2.97 2.34
N ARG A 95 -3.58 -3.67 3.46
CA ARG A 95 -2.65 -4.79 3.54
C ARG A 95 -3.40 -6.09 3.80
N LEU A 96 -3.06 -7.12 3.04
CA LEU A 96 -3.53 -8.48 3.29
C LEU A 96 -2.91 -9.05 4.57
N PRO A 97 -3.50 -10.09 5.19
CA PRO A 97 -2.90 -10.78 6.34
C PRO A 97 -1.47 -11.27 6.09
N SER A 98 -1.14 -11.61 4.85
CA SER A 98 0.22 -11.96 4.41
C SER A 98 1.22 -10.79 4.43
N GLY A 99 0.75 -9.56 4.63
CA GLY A 99 1.58 -8.35 4.62
C GLY A 99 1.63 -7.61 3.28
N HIS A 100 1.15 -8.22 2.19
CA HIS A 100 1.17 -7.59 0.87
C HIS A 100 0.25 -6.38 0.81
N MET A 101 0.78 -5.27 0.31
CA MET A 101 0.03 -4.06 0.06
C MET A 101 -0.71 -4.15 -1.27
N MET A 102 -1.98 -3.82 -1.24
CA MET A 102 -2.88 -3.78 -2.39
C MET A 102 -3.50 -2.40 -2.49
N GLY A 103 -3.94 -2.04 -3.69
CA GLY A 103 -4.61 -0.75 -3.90
C GLY A 103 -5.65 -0.79 -5.01
N TRP A 104 -6.59 0.15 -4.95
CA TRP A 104 -7.64 0.38 -5.94
C TRP A 104 -7.28 1.62 -6.76
N GLU A 105 -7.92 1.83 -7.90
CA GLU A 105 -7.75 3.07 -8.66
C GLU A 105 -8.43 4.28 -8.03
N GLY A 106 -9.42 4.05 -7.20
CA GLY A 106 -10.20 5.10 -6.55
C GLY A 106 -11.00 4.55 -5.39
N VAL A 107 -11.96 5.32 -4.91
CA VAL A 107 -12.76 4.99 -3.74
C VAL A 107 -14.22 4.84 -4.12
N MET A 108 -14.75 3.63 -3.96
CA MET A 108 -16.17 3.29 -4.01
C MET A 108 -16.47 2.25 -2.94
N ASP A 109 -17.72 2.12 -2.56
CA ASP A 109 -18.15 1.30 -1.43
C ASP A 109 -17.73 -0.17 -1.50
N ARG A 110 -17.72 -0.74 -2.70
CA ARG A 110 -17.54 -2.18 -2.89
C ARG A 110 -16.23 -2.58 -3.53
N PHE A 111 -15.73 -1.83 -4.49
CA PHE A 111 -14.60 -2.26 -5.32
C PHE A 111 -13.74 -1.13 -5.88
N GLY A 112 -13.80 0.09 -5.33
CA GLY A 112 -13.11 1.25 -5.89
C GLY A 112 -13.65 1.62 -7.27
N SER A 113 -12.90 2.39 -8.05
CA SER A 113 -13.26 2.71 -9.45
C SER A 113 -13.15 1.49 -10.35
N CYS A 114 -12.14 0.66 -10.12
CA CYS A 114 -11.89 -0.59 -10.84
C CYS A 114 -11.36 -1.65 -9.86
N ALA A 115 -11.78 -2.88 -10.05
CA ALA A 115 -11.30 -4.00 -9.26
C ALA A 115 -9.83 -4.33 -9.59
N GLY A 116 -9.07 -4.71 -8.58
CA GLY A 116 -7.69 -5.12 -8.71
C GLY A 116 -6.66 -3.99 -8.62
N SER A 117 -5.47 -4.31 -8.16
CA SER A 117 -4.32 -3.40 -8.18
C SER A 117 -3.83 -3.23 -9.62
N CYS A 118 -4.05 -2.06 -10.19
CA CYS A 118 -3.75 -1.76 -11.57
C CYS A 118 -2.27 -1.40 -11.75
N THR A 119 -1.54 -2.13 -12.57
CA THR A 119 -0.13 -1.87 -12.85
C THR A 119 0.09 -0.52 -13.55
N HIS A 120 -0.85 -0.12 -14.43
CA HIS A 120 -0.82 1.16 -15.11
C HIS A 120 -0.98 2.33 -14.12
N VAL A 121 -2.07 2.37 -13.34
CA VAL A 121 -2.37 3.49 -12.42
C VAL A 121 -1.35 3.60 -11.31
N TRP A 122 -0.90 2.49 -10.74
CA TRP A 122 0.08 2.49 -9.66
C TRP A 122 1.51 2.83 -10.10
N ASN A 123 1.76 3.05 -11.39
CA ASN A 123 3.00 3.66 -11.85
C ASN A 123 3.14 5.13 -11.45
N TYR A 124 2.02 5.82 -11.25
CA TYR A 124 2.01 7.23 -10.85
C TYR A 124 2.22 7.45 -9.34
N GLU A 125 2.07 6.39 -8.53
CA GLU A 125 2.32 6.45 -7.10
C GLU A 125 3.82 6.36 -6.83
N THR A 126 4.39 7.37 -6.19
CA THR A 126 5.83 7.46 -5.93
C THR A 126 6.17 7.61 -4.45
N ALA A 127 5.20 7.87 -3.57
CA ALA A 127 5.45 8.12 -2.15
C ALA A 127 5.91 6.85 -1.41
N THR A 128 5.26 5.70 -1.69
CA THR A 128 5.52 4.45 -0.98
C THR A 128 6.99 4.00 -1.02
N PRO A 129 7.68 3.95 -2.17
CA PRO A 129 9.07 3.49 -2.20
C PRO A 129 10.04 4.38 -1.46
N TYR A 130 9.78 5.67 -1.37
CA TYR A 130 10.65 6.60 -0.65
C TYR A 130 10.43 6.59 0.86
N LEU A 131 9.20 6.41 1.31
CA LEU A 131 8.83 6.51 2.73
C LEU A 131 8.62 5.16 3.39
N PHE A 132 8.19 4.16 2.63
CA PHE A 132 7.81 2.85 3.11
C PHE A 132 8.33 1.76 2.18
N GLY A 133 9.65 1.71 1.98
CA GLY A 133 10.31 0.82 1.03
C GLY A 133 9.94 -0.65 1.19
N GLU A 134 9.79 -1.13 2.42
CA GLU A 134 9.36 -2.52 2.66
C GLU A 134 7.91 -2.78 2.19
N LEU A 135 7.00 -1.80 2.27
CA LEU A 135 5.67 -1.94 1.67
C LEU A 135 5.74 -1.96 0.15
N ALA A 136 6.58 -1.11 -0.45
CA ALA A 136 6.79 -1.09 -1.89
C ALA A 136 7.30 -2.46 -2.40
N LYS A 137 8.25 -3.09 -1.70
CA LYS A 137 8.73 -4.43 -2.03
C LYS A 137 7.60 -5.47 -2.03
N THR A 138 6.63 -5.38 -1.11
CA THR A 138 5.48 -6.30 -1.11
C THR A 138 4.58 -6.12 -2.33
N MET A 139 4.45 -4.91 -2.86
CA MET A 139 3.73 -4.68 -4.12
C MET A 139 4.46 -5.32 -5.29
N ARG A 140 5.80 -5.20 -5.33
CA ARG A 140 6.63 -5.87 -6.34
C ARG A 140 6.49 -7.38 -6.27
N ASP A 141 6.44 -7.93 -5.07
CA ASP A 141 6.22 -9.37 -4.90
C ASP A 141 4.89 -9.83 -5.52
N VAL A 142 3.81 -9.08 -5.30
CA VAL A 142 2.51 -9.37 -5.93
C VAL A 142 2.62 -9.30 -7.46
N GLU A 143 3.23 -8.28 -8.01
CA GLU A 143 3.32 -8.07 -9.45
C GLU A 143 4.17 -9.16 -10.13
N PHE A 144 5.35 -9.45 -9.60
CA PHE A 144 6.29 -10.38 -10.23
C PHE A 144 6.04 -11.85 -9.94
N ASN A 145 5.58 -12.18 -8.72
CA ASN A 145 5.49 -13.57 -8.27
C ASN A 145 4.06 -14.12 -8.22
N TYR A 146 3.05 -13.26 -8.18
CA TYR A 146 1.64 -13.69 -8.16
C TYR A 146 0.88 -13.30 -9.43
N ALA A 147 1.09 -12.10 -9.96
CA ALA A 147 0.34 -11.61 -11.12
C ALA A 147 1.01 -11.88 -12.48
N THR A 148 2.21 -12.47 -12.48
CA THR A 148 2.98 -12.76 -13.70
C THR A 148 2.87 -14.24 -14.09
N LYS A 149 2.42 -14.49 -15.32
CA LYS A 149 2.30 -15.82 -15.93
C LYS A 149 3.65 -16.41 -16.35
N GLU A 150 3.65 -17.71 -16.67
CA GLU A 150 4.86 -18.41 -17.11
C GLU A 150 5.47 -17.81 -18.38
N ASN A 151 4.67 -17.27 -19.29
CA ASN A 151 5.17 -16.62 -20.52
C ASN A 151 5.68 -15.19 -20.29
N GLY A 152 5.59 -14.66 -19.09
CA GLY A 152 6.02 -13.30 -18.73
C GLY A 152 4.94 -12.22 -18.82
N LEU A 153 3.71 -12.55 -19.22
CA LEU A 153 2.59 -11.63 -19.14
C LEU A 153 2.34 -11.29 -17.67
N MET A 154 2.48 -10.02 -17.31
CA MET A 154 2.04 -9.50 -16.03
C MET A 154 0.60 -9.01 -16.15
N ASN A 155 -0.29 -9.60 -15.38
CA ASN A 155 -1.71 -9.24 -15.46
C ASN A 155 -1.90 -7.74 -15.20
N PHE A 156 -2.72 -7.11 -16.03
CA PHE A 156 -3.04 -5.68 -15.94
C PHE A 156 -3.50 -5.27 -14.55
N ARG A 157 -4.29 -6.12 -13.91
CA ARG A 157 -4.82 -5.93 -12.54
C ARG A 157 -4.63 -7.19 -11.72
N ALA A 158 -3.92 -7.08 -10.61
CA ALA A 158 -3.78 -8.20 -9.69
C ALA A 158 -5.14 -8.50 -9.03
N SER A 159 -5.64 -9.70 -9.25
CA SER A 159 -6.89 -10.19 -8.66
C SER A 159 -6.68 -10.66 -7.21
N LEU A 160 -7.78 -10.91 -6.50
CA LEU A 160 -7.78 -11.48 -5.15
C LEU A 160 -8.74 -12.68 -5.11
N PRO A 161 -8.45 -13.68 -4.28
CA PRO A 161 -7.25 -13.85 -3.43
C PRO A 161 -5.96 -13.92 -4.27
N LEU A 162 -4.78 -13.83 -3.63
CA LEU A 162 -3.48 -13.82 -4.36
C LEU A 162 -3.27 -15.03 -5.26
N SER A 163 -3.87 -16.19 -4.92
CA SER A 163 -3.85 -17.39 -5.79
C SER A 163 -4.58 -17.20 -7.12
N GLU A 164 -5.26 -16.08 -7.30
CA GLU A 164 -5.99 -15.70 -8.52
C GLU A 164 -5.43 -14.42 -9.17
N ALA A 165 -4.29 -13.93 -8.68
CA ALA A 165 -3.74 -12.65 -9.12
C ALA A 165 -3.42 -12.61 -10.62
N ASP A 166 -3.10 -13.76 -11.23
CA ASP A 166 -2.78 -13.93 -12.64
C ASP A 166 -3.96 -14.35 -13.53
N LYS A 167 -5.19 -14.39 -13.01
CA LYS A 167 -6.36 -14.87 -13.79
C LYS A 167 -6.71 -14.03 -15.02
N GLY A 168 -6.27 -12.78 -15.10
CA GLY A 168 -6.41 -11.97 -16.30
C GLY A 168 -5.55 -12.46 -17.45
N ASN A 169 -5.90 -12.02 -18.68
CA ASN A 169 -5.17 -12.38 -19.91
C ASN A 169 -4.68 -11.15 -20.68
N SER A 170 -4.60 -10.00 -20.03
CA SER A 170 -4.12 -8.77 -20.64
C SER A 170 -3.08 -8.08 -19.76
N ALA A 171 -2.04 -7.56 -20.38
CA ALA A 171 -1.08 -6.67 -19.78
C ALA A 171 -1.34 -5.23 -20.24
N ALA A 172 -1.00 -4.26 -19.39
CA ALA A 172 -0.78 -2.89 -19.84
C ALA A 172 0.71 -2.75 -20.15
N ALA A 173 1.08 -2.41 -21.38
CA ALA A 173 2.48 -2.33 -21.79
C ALA A 173 3.27 -1.35 -20.91
N ASP A 174 2.74 -0.15 -20.67
CA ASP A 174 3.31 0.86 -19.78
C ASP A 174 3.32 0.39 -18.31
N GLY A 175 2.28 -0.30 -17.87
CA GLY A 175 2.17 -0.87 -16.53
C GLY A 175 3.23 -1.92 -16.27
N GLN A 176 3.36 -2.90 -17.17
CA GLN A 176 4.32 -3.97 -17.06
C GLN A 176 5.77 -3.46 -17.10
N MET A 177 6.10 -2.57 -18.04
CA MET A 177 7.43 -1.95 -18.08
C MET A 177 7.67 -1.01 -16.91
N GLY A 178 6.67 -0.28 -16.49
CA GLY A 178 6.73 0.55 -15.28
C GLY A 178 7.05 -0.28 -14.03
N CYS A 179 6.53 -1.50 -13.91
CA CYS A 179 6.89 -2.40 -12.80
C CYS A 179 8.38 -2.78 -12.84
N VAL A 180 8.96 -3.00 -14.02
CA VAL A 180 10.41 -3.22 -14.16
C VAL A 180 11.21 -1.99 -13.72
N MET A 181 10.76 -0.78 -14.08
CA MET A 181 11.39 0.46 -13.63
C MET A 181 11.25 0.65 -12.11
N LYS A 182 10.10 0.32 -11.55
CA LYS A 182 9.84 0.43 -10.10
C LYS A 182 10.74 -0.51 -9.29
N ILE A 183 10.88 -1.78 -9.67
CA ILE A 183 11.74 -2.72 -8.93
C ILE A 183 13.22 -2.30 -9.00
N TYR A 184 13.66 -1.72 -10.11
CA TYR A 184 14.99 -1.13 -10.24
C TYR A 184 15.18 0.06 -9.30
N ARG A 185 14.22 0.99 -9.26
CA ARG A 185 14.22 2.14 -8.33
C ARG A 185 14.27 1.69 -6.87
N GLU A 186 13.47 0.73 -6.48
CA GLU A 186 13.42 0.22 -5.11
C GLU A 186 14.69 -0.49 -4.70
N TRP A 187 15.33 -1.20 -5.64
CA TRP A 187 16.68 -1.71 -5.43
C TRP A 187 17.71 -0.57 -5.23
N GLN A 188 17.69 0.46 -6.06
CA GLN A 188 18.59 1.60 -5.92
C GLN A 188 18.38 2.32 -4.57
N LEU A 189 17.15 2.51 -4.13
CA LEU A 189 16.83 3.18 -2.86
C LEU A 189 17.24 2.35 -1.64
N SER A 190 17.11 1.04 -1.71
CA SER A 190 17.36 0.15 -0.57
C SER A 190 18.78 -0.41 -0.53
N GLY A 191 19.46 -0.53 -1.67
CA GLY A 191 20.73 -1.27 -1.80
C GLY A 191 20.59 -2.78 -1.57
N ASP A 192 19.35 -3.31 -1.53
CA ASP A 192 19.06 -4.70 -1.20
C ASP A 192 19.31 -5.61 -2.42
N ASN A 193 20.53 -6.14 -2.48
CA ASN A 193 20.95 -7.04 -3.56
C ASN A 193 20.23 -8.39 -3.52
N ASP A 194 19.78 -8.85 -2.36
CA ASP A 194 19.06 -10.12 -2.26
C ASP A 194 17.64 -9.96 -2.79
N PHE A 195 16.99 -8.83 -2.52
CA PHE A 195 15.73 -8.48 -3.16
C PHE A 195 15.83 -8.53 -4.69
N LEU A 196 16.86 -7.91 -5.27
CA LEU A 196 17.09 -7.93 -6.71
C LEU A 196 17.36 -9.34 -7.24
N LYS A 197 18.25 -10.10 -6.61
CA LYS A 197 18.61 -11.48 -7.02
C LYS A 197 17.39 -12.41 -6.98
N ASN A 198 16.60 -12.34 -5.92
CA ASN A 198 15.42 -13.19 -5.74
C ASN A 198 14.36 -12.95 -6.82
N ASN A 199 14.26 -11.71 -7.32
CA ASN A 199 13.32 -11.36 -8.38
C ASN A 199 13.91 -11.41 -9.79
N TRP A 200 15.22 -11.61 -9.96
CA TRP A 200 15.92 -11.47 -11.23
C TRP A 200 15.37 -12.33 -12.36
N LYS A 201 15.01 -13.57 -12.06
CA LYS A 201 14.42 -14.49 -13.04
C LYS A 201 13.09 -13.95 -13.57
N GLN A 202 12.24 -13.47 -12.68
CA GLN A 202 10.92 -12.92 -13.04
C GLN A 202 11.05 -11.58 -13.77
N ILE A 203 11.98 -10.72 -13.35
CA ILE A 203 12.26 -9.45 -14.05
C ILE A 203 12.61 -9.70 -15.52
N LYS A 204 13.53 -10.64 -15.79
CA LYS A 204 13.89 -11.00 -17.16
C LYS A 204 12.71 -11.56 -17.95
N LYS A 205 11.90 -12.41 -17.34
CA LYS A 205 10.70 -12.98 -17.94
C LYS A 205 9.70 -11.89 -18.34
N VAL A 206 9.40 -10.99 -17.41
CA VAL A 206 8.48 -9.87 -17.62
C VAL A 206 8.99 -8.92 -18.73
N LEU A 207 10.28 -8.59 -18.69
CA LEU A 207 10.90 -7.74 -19.70
C LEU A 207 10.86 -8.39 -21.09
N SER A 208 11.17 -9.69 -21.17
CA SER A 208 11.21 -10.43 -22.45
C SER A 208 9.85 -10.55 -23.12
N TYR A 209 8.75 -10.42 -22.38
CA TYR A 209 7.39 -10.51 -22.93
C TYR A 209 7.14 -9.50 -24.05
N ALA A 210 7.81 -8.35 -24.03
CA ALA A 210 7.70 -7.32 -25.07
C ALA A 210 8.16 -7.79 -26.47
N TRP A 211 8.96 -8.84 -26.54
CA TRP A 211 9.59 -9.32 -27.77
C TRP A 211 9.18 -10.73 -28.17
N ILE A 212 8.28 -11.37 -27.47
CA ILE A 212 7.73 -12.66 -27.91
C ILE A 212 6.60 -12.41 -28.91
N GLU A 213 6.49 -13.32 -29.88
CA GLU A 213 5.41 -13.30 -30.86
C GLU A 213 4.04 -13.28 -30.15
N LYS A 214 3.17 -12.36 -30.55
CA LYS A 214 1.86 -12.12 -29.92
C LYS A 214 1.92 -11.73 -28.45
N GLY A 215 3.01 -11.10 -28.04
CA GLY A 215 3.13 -10.58 -26.67
C GLY A 215 2.18 -9.41 -26.43
N TRP A 216 2.44 -8.29 -27.07
CA TRP A 216 1.63 -7.05 -26.96
C TRP A 216 0.96 -6.63 -28.28
N ASP A 217 0.90 -7.48 -29.26
CA ASP A 217 0.23 -7.20 -30.52
C ASP A 217 -1.30 -7.28 -30.43
#